data_ffc16563f0b29457825ae146e22c9c36
#
_entry.id   ffc16563f0b29457825ae146e22c9c36
#
_cell.length_a   1.000
_cell.length_b   1.000
_cell.length_c   1.000
_cell.angle_alpha   90.00
_cell.angle_beta   90.00
_cell.angle_gamma   90.00
#
_symmetry.space_group_name_H-M   'P 1'
#
loop_
_entity.id
_entity.type
_entity.pdbx_description
1 polymer ?
#
loop_
_entity_poly.entity_id
_entity_poly.type
_entity_poly.pdbx_seq_one_letter_code
_entity_poly.pdbx_strand_id
1 'polypeptide(L)'
;MTISRLLDRNAEQPSLLGKVLVVDEAGMVSGKQMGGLLKLAEHEGARIIVSGDTRQIQSVEASDALRILERESQMKSVSLTGVQRQTQAEYRDAIQTLRQAPEQGFQKLEQLGAIREVPYLERPQAGASTYRELTTDPNRKVLVVTGTHEEIARITHAVREGMKASGELGAGSVFERHTPLQWTEAQKKDLSNYQQGQVLLLNSEVEMHVVCRPALQRTSGCPGTVAIVHDGGLDLADPNIIRL
;
A
#
# COMPACT_ATOMS: atom_id res chain seq x y z
N MET A 1 0.52 9.11 13.74
CA MET A 1 1.86 9.49 13.21
C MET A 1 2.48 8.27 12.57
N THR A 2 3.19 8.38 11.45
CA THR A 2 3.88 7.25 10.82
C THR A 2 5.26 7.03 11.42
N ILE A 3 5.74 5.78 11.40
CA ILE A 3 7.09 5.43 11.90
C ILE A 3 8.17 6.20 11.13
N SER A 4 8.04 6.30 9.81
CA SER A 4 9.00 7.03 8.97
C SER A 4 9.15 8.49 9.40
N ARG A 5 8.04 9.17 9.70
CA ARG A 5 8.07 10.56 10.19
C ARG A 5 8.66 10.66 11.60
N LEU A 6 8.39 9.68 12.46
CA LEU A 6 8.95 9.66 13.83
C LEU A 6 10.46 9.44 13.82
N LEU A 7 10.98 8.68 12.84
CA LEU A 7 12.42 8.39 12.70
C LEU A 7 13.17 9.38 11.80
N ASP A 8 12.47 10.34 11.20
CA ASP A 8 13.08 11.36 10.37
C ASP A 8 13.77 12.42 11.27
N ARG A 9 15.09 12.53 11.14
CA ARG A 9 15.89 13.49 11.92
C ARG A 9 15.62 14.95 11.57
N ASN A 10 15.05 15.21 10.40
CA ASN A 10 14.74 16.55 9.92
C ASN A 10 13.31 16.98 10.27
N ALA A 11 12.47 16.07 10.77
CA ALA A 11 11.11 16.38 11.19
C ALA A 11 11.10 16.86 12.64
N GLU A 12 10.23 17.82 12.93
CA GLU A 12 9.94 18.23 14.31
C GLU A 12 9.36 17.03 15.07
N GLN A 13 10.12 16.51 16.03
CA GLN A 13 9.74 15.33 16.80
C GLN A 13 9.06 15.75 18.09
N PRO A 14 7.93 15.13 18.44
CA PRO A 14 7.31 15.35 19.75
C PRO A 14 8.21 14.75 20.84
N SER A 15 8.38 15.45 21.97
CA SER A 15 9.05 14.88 23.13
C SER A 15 8.30 13.61 23.60
N LEU A 16 9.04 12.53 23.77
CA LEU A 16 8.54 11.23 24.26
C LEU A 16 8.85 10.98 25.74
N LEU A 17 9.50 11.91 26.39
CA LEU A 17 9.92 11.78 27.80
C LEU A 17 8.72 11.38 28.70
N GLY A 18 8.85 10.26 29.37
CA GLY A 18 7.84 9.70 30.27
C GLY A 18 6.56 9.19 29.59
N LYS A 19 6.54 9.17 28.26
CA LYS A 19 5.39 8.69 27.47
C LYS A 19 5.49 7.20 27.15
N VAL A 20 4.39 6.66 26.64
CA VAL A 20 4.30 5.31 26.09
C VAL A 20 4.18 5.40 24.58
N LEU A 21 5.14 4.80 23.87
CA LEU A 21 5.09 4.64 22.43
C LEU A 21 4.40 3.32 22.10
N VAL A 22 3.22 3.39 21.49
CA VAL A 22 2.49 2.21 21.01
C VAL A 22 2.76 2.02 19.53
N VAL A 23 3.34 0.88 19.17
CA VAL A 23 3.61 0.47 17.79
C VAL A 23 2.60 -0.59 17.41
N ASP A 24 1.62 -0.21 16.60
CA ASP A 24 0.60 -1.13 16.09
C ASP A 24 1.02 -1.73 14.75
N GLU A 25 0.49 -2.92 14.41
CA GLU A 25 0.86 -3.71 13.22
C GLU A 25 2.37 -3.92 13.07
N ALA A 26 3.04 -4.22 14.17
CA ALA A 26 4.49 -4.31 14.25
C ALA A 26 5.11 -5.45 13.45
N GLY A 27 4.32 -6.43 13.00
CA GLY A 27 4.74 -7.44 12.03
C GLY A 27 5.17 -6.86 10.68
N MET A 28 4.67 -5.66 10.34
CA MET A 28 5.03 -4.94 9.10
C MET A 28 6.22 -4.00 9.27
N VAL A 29 6.78 -3.88 10.48
CA VAL A 29 7.91 -2.99 10.77
C VAL A 29 9.22 -3.68 10.45
N SER A 30 10.05 -3.07 9.62
CA SER A 30 11.36 -3.62 9.28
C SER A 30 12.32 -3.63 10.47
N GLY A 31 13.35 -4.49 10.43
CA GLY A 31 14.37 -4.56 11.48
C GLY A 31 15.09 -3.23 11.70
N LYS A 32 15.35 -2.48 10.64
CA LYS A 32 15.96 -1.15 10.71
C LYS A 32 15.04 -0.16 11.43
N GLN A 33 13.76 -0.15 11.09
CA GLN A 33 12.78 0.73 11.73
C GLN A 33 12.57 0.35 13.20
N MET A 34 12.45 -0.94 13.51
CA MET A 34 12.31 -1.42 14.88
C MET A 34 13.52 -1.04 15.72
N GLY A 35 14.74 -1.25 15.21
CA GLY A 35 15.96 -0.81 15.89
C GLY A 35 16.01 0.70 16.12
N GLY A 36 15.51 1.49 15.17
CA GLY A 36 15.38 2.95 15.31
C GLY A 36 14.39 3.33 16.42
N LEU A 37 13.21 2.67 16.48
CA LEU A 37 12.20 2.91 17.51
C LEU A 37 12.69 2.55 18.91
N LEU A 38 13.39 1.42 19.06
CA LEU A 38 13.95 1.01 20.36
C LEU A 38 15.00 2.00 20.86
N LYS A 39 15.92 2.44 19.98
CA LYS A 39 16.93 3.46 20.30
C LYS A 39 16.29 4.80 20.67
N LEU A 40 15.26 5.20 19.97
CA LEU A 40 14.54 6.44 20.26
C LEU A 40 13.83 6.34 21.62
N ALA A 41 13.16 5.23 21.90
CA ALA A 41 12.49 5.03 23.19
C ALA A 41 13.50 5.03 24.36
N GLU A 42 14.65 4.40 24.19
CA GLU A 42 15.75 4.40 25.18
C GLU A 42 16.28 5.81 25.41
N HIS A 43 16.61 6.54 24.34
CA HIS A 43 17.14 7.90 24.40
C HIS A 43 16.18 8.88 25.09
N GLU A 44 14.89 8.77 24.81
CA GLU A 44 13.84 9.65 25.34
C GLU A 44 13.29 9.18 26.70
N GLY A 45 13.76 8.05 27.24
CA GLY A 45 13.21 7.47 28.46
C GLY A 45 11.73 7.09 28.33
N ALA A 46 11.29 6.73 27.12
CA ALA A 46 9.93 6.31 26.84
C ALA A 46 9.78 4.79 27.02
N ARG A 47 8.57 4.37 27.37
CA ARG A 47 8.20 2.96 27.34
C ARG A 47 7.67 2.61 25.95
N ILE A 48 7.92 1.37 25.49
CA ILE A 48 7.42 0.90 24.21
C ILE A 48 6.47 -0.29 24.43
N ILE A 49 5.33 -0.26 23.75
CA ILE A 49 4.39 -1.36 23.63
C ILE A 49 4.30 -1.70 22.14
N VAL A 50 4.51 -2.97 21.82
CA VAL A 50 4.49 -3.47 20.45
C VAL A 50 3.29 -4.38 20.31
N SER A 51 2.41 -4.11 19.34
CA SER A 51 1.23 -4.89 19.01
C SER A 51 1.34 -5.41 17.57
N GLY A 52 1.05 -6.68 17.35
CA GLY A 52 1.09 -7.27 16.00
C GLY A 52 0.82 -8.77 16.02
N ASP A 53 0.68 -9.35 14.84
CA ASP A 53 0.48 -10.80 14.68
C ASP A 53 1.64 -11.38 13.85
N THR A 54 2.47 -12.20 14.49
CA THR A 54 3.64 -12.84 13.86
C THR A 54 3.28 -13.90 12.81
N ARG A 55 2.00 -14.22 12.65
CA ARG A 55 1.46 -15.13 11.63
C ARG A 55 0.90 -14.43 10.41
N GLN A 56 0.79 -13.09 10.44
CA GLN A 56 0.36 -12.30 9.29
C GLN A 56 1.54 -11.99 8.35
N ILE A 57 1.25 -11.31 7.24
CA ILE A 57 2.25 -10.88 6.25
C ILE A 57 3.29 -10.00 6.94
N GLN A 58 4.54 -10.36 6.74
CA GLN A 58 5.69 -9.68 7.32
C GLN A 58 6.10 -8.45 6.50
N SER A 59 7.00 -7.66 7.05
CA SER A 59 7.63 -6.54 6.36
C SER A 59 8.26 -6.97 5.03
N VAL A 60 8.10 -6.15 3.99
CA VAL A 60 8.77 -6.34 2.70
C VAL A 60 10.28 -6.15 2.82
N GLU A 61 10.73 -5.30 3.74
CA GLU A 61 12.15 -5.13 4.05
C GLU A 61 12.65 -6.28 4.95
N ALA A 62 13.93 -6.60 4.82
CA ALA A 62 14.57 -7.71 5.52
C ALA A 62 14.37 -7.66 7.04
N SER A 63 14.07 -8.78 7.61
CA SER A 63 13.95 -9.20 9.01
C SER A 63 12.52 -9.18 9.58
N ASP A 64 12.25 -10.22 10.36
CA ASP A 64 11.04 -10.42 11.15
C ASP A 64 11.28 -9.88 12.58
N ALA A 65 11.33 -8.57 12.69
CA ALA A 65 11.72 -7.90 13.93
C ALA A 65 10.79 -8.25 15.10
N LEU A 66 9.48 -8.34 14.87
CA LEU A 66 8.52 -8.68 15.91
C LEU A 66 8.74 -10.10 16.43
N ARG A 67 8.95 -11.07 15.55
CA ARG A 67 9.21 -12.47 15.93
C ARG A 67 10.54 -12.63 16.66
N ILE A 68 11.56 -11.87 16.25
CA ILE A 68 12.85 -11.83 16.94
C ILE A 68 12.66 -11.29 18.38
N LEU A 69 11.93 -10.19 18.53
CA LEU A 69 11.63 -9.64 19.86
C LEU A 69 10.85 -10.62 20.73
N GLU A 70 9.84 -11.29 20.17
CA GLU A 70 9.03 -12.29 20.89
C GLU A 70 9.88 -13.47 21.38
N ARG A 71 10.83 -13.95 20.57
CA ARG A 71 11.61 -15.16 20.89
C ARG A 71 12.89 -14.90 21.67
N GLU A 72 13.58 -13.81 21.36
CA GLU A 72 14.96 -13.58 21.82
C GLU A 72 15.05 -12.46 22.86
N SER A 73 13.98 -11.68 23.07
CA SER A 73 14.02 -10.59 24.07
C SER A 73 13.40 -11.02 25.40
N GLN A 74 13.68 -10.23 26.42
CA GLN A 74 13.05 -10.37 27.76
C GLN A 74 11.73 -9.58 27.88
N MET A 75 11.16 -9.09 26.77
CA MET A 75 9.90 -8.37 26.77
C MET A 75 8.77 -9.30 27.20
N LYS A 76 7.92 -8.80 28.10
CA LYS A 76 6.71 -9.55 28.49
C LYS A 76 5.75 -9.55 27.30
N SER A 77 5.33 -10.73 26.87
CA SER A 77 4.34 -10.92 25.81
C SER A 77 3.02 -11.44 26.37
N VAL A 78 1.94 -10.98 25.77
CA VAL A 78 0.57 -11.46 26.04
C VAL A 78 -0.10 -11.73 24.70
N SER A 79 -0.61 -12.96 24.54
CA SER A 79 -1.30 -13.37 23.32
C SER A 79 -2.81 -13.24 23.47
N LEU A 80 -3.45 -12.54 22.52
CA LEU A 80 -4.89 -12.47 22.36
C LEU A 80 -5.33 -13.48 21.32
N THR A 81 -5.91 -14.60 21.74
CA THR A 81 -6.26 -15.73 20.85
C THR A 81 -7.71 -15.70 20.37
N GLY A 82 -8.56 -14.90 20.98
CA GLY A 82 -9.99 -14.84 20.67
C GLY A 82 -10.27 -14.10 19.35
N VAL A 83 -11.02 -14.73 18.45
CA VAL A 83 -11.52 -14.11 17.21
C VAL A 83 -12.78 -13.32 17.55
N GLN A 84 -12.71 -11.98 17.47
CA GLN A 84 -13.79 -11.07 17.86
C GLN A 84 -14.51 -10.43 16.66
N ARG A 85 -13.82 -10.30 15.51
CA ARG A 85 -14.35 -9.58 14.32
C ARG A 85 -15.46 -10.32 13.60
N GLN A 86 -15.47 -11.65 13.67
CA GLN A 86 -16.49 -12.49 13.02
C GLN A 86 -17.67 -12.70 13.96
N THR A 87 -18.84 -12.25 13.55
CA THR A 87 -20.08 -12.37 14.32
C THR A 87 -20.77 -13.72 14.12
N GLN A 88 -20.65 -14.34 12.95
CA GLN A 88 -21.19 -15.65 12.66
C GLN A 88 -20.33 -16.75 13.26
N ALA A 89 -20.92 -17.65 14.06
CA ALA A 89 -20.20 -18.68 14.79
C ALA A 89 -19.45 -19.66 13.89
N GLU A 90 -20.10 -20.12 12.83
CA GLU A 90 -19.52 -21.08 11.85
C GLU A 90 -18.35 -20.47 11.09
N TYR A 91 -18.47 -19.21 10.66
CA TYR A 91 -17.39 -18.50 10.00
C TYR A 91 -16.20 -18.24 10.96
N ARG A 92 -16.50 -17.92 12.21
CA ARG A 92 -15.47 -17.76 13.24
C ARG A 92 -14.71 -19.05 13.49
N ASP A 93 -15.41 -20.18 13.58
CA ASP A 93 -14.82 -21.50 13.72
C ASP A 93 -13.93 -21.86 12.52
N ALA A 94 -14.40 -21.60 11.30
CA ALA A 94 -13.62 -21.80 10.08
C ALA A 94 -12.30 -20.97 10.10
N ILE A 95 -12.36 -19.69 10.46
CA ILE A 95 -11.17 -18.82 10.58
C ILE A 95 -10.22 -19.28 11.68
N GLN A 96 -10.76 -19.74 12.82
CA GLN A 96 -9.94 -20.27 13.91
C GLN A 96 -9.25 -21.58 13.49
N THR A 97 -9.97 -22.44 12.78
CA THR A 97 -9.42 -23.69 12.24
C THR A 97 -8.35 -23.39 11.18
N LEU A 98 -8.55 -22.39 10.30
CA LEU A 98 -7.60 -21.98 9.28
C LEU A 98 -6.23 -21.59 9.87
N ARG A 99 -6.22 -21.01 11.07
CA ARG A 99 -4.99 -20.63 11.79
C ARG A 99 -4.17 -21.83 12.29
N GLN A 100 -4.81 -22.96 12.57
CA GLN A 100 -4.19 -24.15 13.17
C GLN A 100 -3.97 -25.25 12.13
N ALA A 101 -4.93 -25.44 11.24
CA ALA A 101 -4.95 -26.46 10.19
C ALA A 101 -5.49 -25.81 8.89
N PRO A 102 -4.63 -25.21 8.06
CA PRO A 102 -5.04 -24.42 6.90
C PRO A 102 -5.97 -25.15 5.93
N GLU A 103 -5.67 -26.41 5.63
CA GLU A 103 -6.48 -27.22 4.72
C GLU A 103 -7.91 -27.44 5.24
N GLN A 104 -8.04 -27.79 6.52
CA GLN A 104 -9.35 -28.00 7.14
C GLN A 104 -10.14 -26.70 7.25
N GLY A 105 -9.47 -25.59 7.58
CA GLY A 105 -10.09 -24.29 7.62
C GLY A 105 -10.57 -23.82 6.24
N PHE A 106 -9.81 -24.10 5.20
CA PHE A 106 -10.19 -23.84 3.82
C PHE A 106 -11.45 -24.64 3.44
N GLN A 107 -11.49 -25.94 3.72
CA GLN A 107 -12.66 -26.79 3.47
C GLN A 107 -13.92 -26.27 4.19
N LYS A 108 -13.79 -25.82 5.43
CA LYS A 108 -14.92 -25.21 6.16
C LYS A 108 -15.41 -23.93 5.48
N LEU A 109 -14.51 -23.07 5.00
CA LEU A 109 -14.89 -21.86 4.27
C LEU A 109 -15.59 -22.18 2.95
N GLU A 110 -15.13 -23.24 2.25
CA GLU A 110 -15.74 -23.71 1.02
C GLU A 110 -17.17 -24.25 1.28
N GLN A 111 -17.36 -25.06 2.32
CA GLN A 111 -18.67 -25.55 2.75
C GLN A 111 -19.64 -24.43 3.14
N LEU A 112 -19.14 -23.34 3.69
CA LEU A 112 -19.91 -22.13 4.00
C LEU A 112 -20.22 -21.27 2.75
N GLY A 113 -19.74 -21.65 1.56
CA GLY A 113 -19.89 -20.86 0.35
C GLY A 113 -19.10 -19.55 0.37
N ALA A 114 -18.15 -19.40 1.31
CA ALA A 114 -17.29 -18.23 1.41
C ALA A 114 -16.19 -18.21 0.34
N ILE A 115 -15.96 -19.34 -0.31
CA ILE A 115 -15.01 -19.48 -1.42
C ILE A 115 -15.80 -19.80 -2.68
N ARG A 116 -15.53 -19.05 -3.74
CA ARG A 116 -16.14 -19.25 -5.05
C ARG A 116 -15.06 -19.24 -6.11
N GLU A 117 -14.89 -20.36 -6.78
CA GLU A 117 -13.99 -20.47 -7.92
C GLU A 117 -14.63 -19.85 -9.17
N VAL A 118 -13.86 -18.99 -9.84
CA VAL A 118 -14.29 -18.29 -11.05
C VAL A 118 -13.13 -18.28 -12.04
N PRO A 119 -13.34 -18.56 -13.33
CA PRO A 119 -12.33 -18.42 -14.36
C PRO A 119 -11.67 -17.03 -14.34
N TYR A 120 -10.38 -16.97 -14.60
CA TYR A 120 -9.61 -15.73 -14.46
C TYR A 120 -10.22 -14.55 -15.21
N LEU A 121 -10.68 -14.77 -16.44
CA LEU A 121 -11.27 -13.72 -17.28
C LEU A 121 -12.65 -13.23 -16.78
N GLU A 122 -13.36 -14.04 -16.00
CA GLU A 122 -14.68 -13.73 -15.47
C GLU A 122 -14.63 -13.07 -14.07
N ARG A 123 -13.47 -13.13 -13.40
CA ARG A 123 -13.28 -12.58 -12.04
C ARG A 123 -13.71 -11.12 -11.89
N PRO A 124 -13.39 -10.20 -12.83
CA PRO A 124 -13.80 -8.80 -12.70
C PRO A 124 -15.32 -8.64 -12.66
N GLN A 125 -16.05 -9.35 -13.53
CA GLN A 125 -17.51 -9.31 -13.59
C GLN A 125 -18.16 -9.98 -12.37
N ALA A 126 -17.63 -11.12 -11.95
CA ALA A 126 -18.09 -11.82 -10.76
C ALA A 126 -17.87 -10.96 -9.49
N GLY A 127 -16.69 -10.35 -9.35
CA GLY A 127 -16.39 -9.44 -8.25
C GLY A 127 -17.29 -8.20 -8.25
N ALA A 128 -17.52 -7.61 -9.41
CA ALA A 128 -18.41 -6.46 -9.56
C ALA A 128 -19.86 -6.80 -9.23
N SER A 129 -20.37 -7.95 -9.67
CA SER A 129 -21.72 -8.42 -9.36
C SER A 129 -21.89 -8.64 -7.86
N THR A 130 -20.95 -9.36 -7.24
CA THR A 130 -20.99 -9.61 -5.79
C THR A 130 -20.89 -8.30 -5.00
N TYR A 131 -20.02 -7.37 -5.40
CA TYR A 131 -19.93 -6.06 -4.76
C TYR A 131 -21.25 -5.31 -4.81
N ARG A 132 -21.90 -5.24 -5.98
CA ARG A 132 -23.16 -4.55 -6.17
C ARG A 132 -24.31 -5.21 -5.38
N GLU A 133 -24.36 -6.53 -5.36
CA GLU A 133 -25.33 -7.29 -4.54
C GLU A 133 -25.18 -6.96 -3.05
N LEU A 134 -23.94 -7.00 -2.53
CA LEU A 134 -23.66 -6.74 -1.12
C LEU A 134 -23.89 -5.29 -0.71
N THR A 135 -23.75 -4.33 -1.62
CA THR A 135 -23.95 -2.89 -1.38
C THR A 135 -25.41 -2.44 -1.53
N THR A 136 -26.34 -3.32 -1.86
CA THR A 136 -27.79 -2.99 -1.84
C THR A 136 -28.29 -2.65 -0.45
N ASP A 137 -27.67 -3.22 0.60
CA ASP A 137 -27.94 -2.82 1.98
C ASP A 137 -27.09 -1.59 2.35
N PRO A 138 -27.71 -0.41 2.58
CA PRO A 138 -26.99 0.83 2.87
C PRO A 138 -26.21 0.80 4.21
N ASN A 139 -26.53 -0.14 5.09
CA ASN A 139 -25.83 -0.31 6.37
C ASN A 139 -24.59 -1.18 6.22
N ARG A 140 -24.39 -1.83 5.08
CA ARG A 140 -23.27 -2.74 4.84
C ARG A 140 -22.12 -2.01 4.20
N LYS A 141 -20.97 -2.02 4.87
CA LYS A 141 -19.69 -1.51 4.31
C LYS A 141 -18.97 -2.67 3.61
N VAL A 142 -18.79 -2.56 2.31
CA VAL A 142 -18.14 -3.58 1.48
C VAL A 142 -16.81 -3.04 0.97
N LEU A 143 -15.75 -3.81 1.15
CA LEU A 143 -14.42 -3.53 0.62
C LEU A 143 -14.01 -4.68 -0.30
N VAL A 144 -13.59 -4.36 -1.51
CA VAL A 144 -12.99 -5.32 -2.45
C VAL A 144 -11.48 -5.21 -2.36
N VAL A 145 -10.83 -6.33 -2.12
CA VAL A 145 -9.36 -6.42 -2.04
C VAL A 145 -8.87 -7.40 -3.09
N THR A 146 -7.82 -7.03 -3.81
CA THR A 146 -7.19 -7.87 -4.83
C THR A 146 -5.67 -7.88 -4.67
N GLY A 147 -5.00 -8.84 -5.29
CA GLY A 147 -3.54 -8.97 -5.20
C GLY A 147 -2.77 -7.97 -6.06
N THR A 148 -3.38 -7.37 -7.09
CA THR A 148 -2.69 -6.50 -8.04
C THR A 148 -3.48 -5.24 -8.39
N HIS A 149 -2.76 -4.17 -8.73
CA HIS A 149 -3.39 -2.93 -9.22
C HIS A 149 -4.17 -3.14 -10.53
N GLU A 150 -3.73 -4.08 -11.37
CA GLU A 150 -4.42 -4.40 -12.62
C GLU A 150 -5.80 -5.02 -12.35
N GLU A 151 -5.88 -5.97 -11.42
CA GLU A 151 -7.17 -6.55 -11.03
C GLU A 151 -8.10 -5.52 -10.39
N ILE A 152 -7.57 -4.63 -9.52
CA ILE A 152 -8.33 -3.50 -8.97
C ILE A 152 -8.92 -2.66 -10.10
N ALA A 153 -8.13 -2.30 -11.11
CA ALA A 153 -8.58 -1.49 -12.24
C ALA A 153 -9.68 -2.20 -13.04
N ARG A 154 -9.52 -3.50 -13.31
CA ARG A 154 -10.52 -4.32 -14.03
C ARG A 154 -11.84 -4.43 -13.28
N ILE A 155 -11.79 -4.72 -11.97
CA ILE A 155 -13.00 -4.81 -11.13
C ILE A 155 -13.67 -3.45 -11.02
N THR A 156 -12.91 -2.38 -10.79
CA THR A 156 -13.43 -1.01 -10.72
C THR A 156 -14.13 -0.63 -12.03
N HIS A 157 -13.54 -0.97 -13.18
CA HIS A 157 -14.17 -0.75 -14.47
C HIS A 157 -15.51 -1.49 -14.57
N ALA A 158 -15.54 -2.79 -14.24
CA ALA A 158 -16.75 -3.61 -14.29
C ALA A 158 -17.85 -3.09 -13.34
N VAL A 159 -17.51 -2.64 -12.12
CA VAL A 159 -18.44 -2.00 -11.18
C VAL A 159 -19.02 -0.73 -11.79
N ARG A 160 -18.18 0.15 -12.34
CA ARG A 160 -18.61 1.42 -12.94
C ARG A 160 -19.53 1.20 -14.14
N GLU A 161 -19.21 0.26 -15.02
CA GLU A 161 -20.08 -0.09 -16.15
C GLU A 161 -21.45 -0.63 -15.68
N GLY A 162 -21.45 -1.46 -14.65
CA GLY A 162 -22.69 -1.91 -14.02
C GLY A 162 -23.53 -0.77 -13.44
N MET A 163 -22.88 0.20 -12.78
CA MET A 163 -23.57 1.38 -12.21
C MET A 163 -24.08 2.34 -13.29
N LYS A 164 -23.39 2.46 -14.42
CA LYS A 164 -23.88 3.21 -15.59
C LYS A 164 -25.10 2.53 -16.21
N ALA A 165 -25.04 1.22 -16.38
CA ALA A 165 -26.15 0.44 -16.95
C ALA A 165 -27.42 0.52 -16.09
N SER A 166 -27.31 0.63 -14.77
CA SER A 166 -28.44 0.82 -13.85
C SER A 166 -28.87 2.29 -13.68
N GLY A 167 -28.15 3.25 -14.29
CA GLY A 167 -28.46 4.67 -14.15
C GLY A 167 -28.00 5.31 -12.84
N GLU A 168 -27.26 4.58 -11.99
CA GLU A 168 -26.68 5.09 -10.74
C GLU A 168 -25.53 6.08 -10.99
N LEU A 169 -24.81 5.91 -12.12
CA LEU A 169 -23.82 6.85 -12.62
C LEU A 169 -24.32 7.50 -13.92
N GLY A 170 -24.27 8.82 -13.99
CA GLY A 170 -24.56 9.57 -15.21
C GLY A 170 -23.45 9.42 -16.26
N ALA A 171 -23.65 10.08 -17.41
CA ALA A 171 -22.64 10.21 -18.44
C ALA A 171 -21.40 10.86 -17.85
N GLY A 172 -20.25 10.15 -17.87
CA GLY A 172 -18.99 10.65 -17.37
C GLY A 172 -18.38 11.68 -18.30
N SER A 173 -17.52 12.55 -17.75
CA SER A 173 -16.63 13.39 -18.57
C SER A 173 -15.34 12.63 -18.87
N VAL A 174 -14.83 12.76 -20.07
CA VAL A 174 -13.52 12.25 -20.44
C VAL A 174 -12.47 13.28 -20.06
N PHE A 175 -11.46 12.86 -19.32
CA PHE A 175 -10.30 13.68 -19.02
C PHE A 175 -9.03 12.84 -19.14
N GLU A 176 -7.96 13.48 -19.56
CA GLU A 176 -6.65 12.86 -19.59
C GLU A 176 -5.98 12.94 -18.21
N ARG A 177 -5.32 11.86 -17.82
CA ARG A 177 -4.51 11.83 -16.60
C ARG A 177 -3.22 11.08 -16.84
N HIS A 178 -2.17 11.52 -16.18
CA HIS A 178 -0.93 10.77 -16.15
C HIS A 178 -1.08 9.56 -15.21
N THR A 179 -0.67 8.38 -15.69
CA THR A 179 -0.68 7.15 -14.90
C THR A 179 0.74 6.82 -14.48
N PRO A 180 1.01 6.60 -13.18
CA PRO A 180 2.34 6.22 -12.72
C PRO A 180 2.79 4.91 -13.36
N LEU A 181 4.00 4.86 -13.89
CA LEU A 181 4.57 3.68 -14.54
C LEU A 181 5.02 2.61 -13.54
N GLN A 182 5.00 2.90 -12.24
CA GLN A 182 5.38 1.97 -11.16
C GLN A 182 6.80 1.39 -11.31
N TRP A 183 7.71 2.15 -11.89
CA TRP A 183 9.09 1.70 -12.12
C TRP A 183 9.84 1.47 -10.81
N THR A 184 10.65 0.42 -10.80
CA THR A 184 11.65 0.18 -9.76
C THR A 184 12.76 1.23 -9.82
N GLU A 185 13.51 1.39 -8.73
CA GLU A 185 14.65 2.32 -8.70
C GLU A 185 15.73 1.99 -9.76
N ALA A 186 15.90 0.71 -10.09
CA ALA A 186 16.80 0.29 -11.16
C ALA A 186 16.29 0.77 -12.53
N GLN A 187 14.99 0.62 -12.80
CA GLN A 187 14.37 1.07 -14.05
C GLN A 187 14.41 2.60 -14.19
N LYS A 188 14.23 3.34 -13.09
CA LYS A 188 14.33 4.81 -13.09
C LYS A 188 15.74 5.31 -13.41
N LYS A 189 16.77 4.53 -13.09
CA LYS A 189 18.16 4.87 -13.37
C LYS A 189 18.63 4.54 -14.79
N ASP A 190 17.87 3.73 -15.50
CA ASP A 190 18.19 3.32 -16.87
C ASP A 190 17.47 4.21 -17.87
N LEU A 191 18.24 5.06 -18.53
CA LEU A 191 17.72 6.02 -19.52
C LEU A 191 17.03 5.36 -20.71
N SER A 192 17.35 4.09 -21.01
CA SER A 192 16.72 3.35 -22.14
C SER A 192 15.23 3.09 -21.92
N ASN A 193 14.77 3.15 -20.68
CA ASN A 193 13.35 2.98 -20.33
C ASN A 193 12.50 4.23 -20.61
N TYR A 194 13.12 5.39 -20.75
CA TYR A 194 12.40 6.64 -20.96
C TYR A 194 11.99 6.81 -22.42
N GLN A 195 10.72 7.13 -22.63
CA GLN A 195 10.15 7.32 -23.95
C GLN A 195 9.60 8.74 -24.10
N GLN A 196 9.59 9.21 -25.34
CA GLN A 196 9.00 10.50 -25.68
C GLN A 196 7.53 10.58 -25.22
N GLY A 197 7.15 11.73 -24.68
CA GLY A 197 5.80 11.99 -24.18
C GLY A 197 5.58 11.58 -22.71
N GLN A 198 6.55 10.94 -22.07
CA GLN A 198 6.47 10.67 -20.62
C GLN A 198 6.68 11.95 -19.81
N VAL A 199 5.99 12.01 -18.68
CA VAL A 199 6.06 13.14 -17.75
C VAL A 199 6.80 12.71 -16.49
N LEU A 200 7.80 13.48 -16.10
CA LEU A 200 8.61 13.27 -14.91
C LEU A 200 8.20 14.27 -13.83
N LEU A 201 7.86 13.78 -12.65
CA LEU A 201 7.66 14.62 -11.47
C LEU A 201 8.92 14.53 -10.60
N LEU A 202 9.58 15.67 -10.41
CA LEU A 202 10.78 15.74 -9.58
C LEU A 202 10.40 15.85 -8.11
N ASN A 203 10.89 14.93 -7.27
CA ASN A 203 10.62 14.89 -5.84
C ASN A 203 11.66 15.62 -4.99
N SER A 204 12.80 15.98 -5.58
CA SER A 204 13.89 16.70 -4.94
C SER A 204 14.55 17.66 -5.93
N GLU A 205 15.37 18.58 -5.45
CA GLU A 205 16.22 19.36 -6.32
C GLU A 205 17.23 18.42 -7.00
N VAL A 206 17.20 18.37 -8.31
CA VAL A 206 18.04 17.48 -9.12
C VAL A 206 18.76 18.31 -10.16
N GLU A 207 20.09 18.26 -10.18
CA GLU A 207 20.85 18.63 -11.35
C GLU A 207 20.71 17.51 -12.40
N MET A 208 19.94 17.75 -13.41
CA MET A 208 19.80 16.80 -14.53
C MET A 208 20.83 17.12 -15.61
N HIS A 209 21.65 16.14 -15.89
CA HIS A 209 22.48 16.18 -17.10
C HIS A 209 21.72 15.49 -18.23
N VAL A 210 21.04 16.28 -19.03
CA VAL A 210 20.36 15.75 -20.21
C VAL A 210 21.37 15.63 -21.35
N VAL A 211 21.65 14.41 -21.75
CA VAL A 211 22.48 14.15 -22.92
C VAL A 211 21.62 14.27 -24.16
N CYS A 212 21.44 15.47 -24.66
CA CYS A 212 20.93 15.67 -26.01
C CYS A 212 22.11 15.51 -26.99
N ARG A 213 22.02 14.67 -27.99
CA ARG A 213 22.98 14.72 -29.12
C ARG A 213 22.63 15.96 -29.94
N PRO A 214 23.53 16.99 -30.10
CA PRO A 214 24.96 16.99 -29.81
C PRO A 214 25.43 17.92 -28.64
N ALA A 215 24.59 18.36 -27.73
CA ALA A 215 25.00 19.28 -26.66
C ALA A 215 24.49 18.85 -25.27
N LEU A 216 25.36 18.90 -24.27
CA LEU A 216 24.98 18.74 -22.85
C LEU A 216 24.30 20.05 -22.40
N GLN A 217 23.01 20.00 -22.10
CA GLN A 217 22.34 21.09 -21.40
C GLN A 217 22.15 20.70 -19.92
N ARG A 218 22.58 21.58 -19.03
CA ARG A 218 22.30 21.48 -17.59
C ARG A 218 20.98 22.18 -17.32
N THR A 219 20.01 21.45 -16.84
CA THR A 219 18.76 22.00 -16.31
C THR A 219 18.62 21.63 -14.83
N SER A 220 18.35 22.61 -13.99
CA SER A 220 18.04 22.39 -12.58
C SER A 220 16.52 22.47 -12.38
N GLY A 221 15.95 21.49 -11.68
CA GLY A 221 14.53 21.50 -11.32
C GLY A 221 14.35 21.42 -9.81
N CYS A 222 13.43 22.22 -9.27
CA CYS A 222 13.04 22.17 -7.86
C CYS A 222 12.04 21.05 -7.59
N PRO A 223 11.86 20.61 -6.32
CA PRO A 223 10.83 19.65 -5.96
C PRO A 223 9.43 20.07 -6.46
N GLY A 224 8.72 19.15 -7.08
CA GLY A 224 7.41 19.41 -7.69
C GLY A 224 7.45 19.96 -9.13
N THR A 225 8.65 20.13 -9.72
CA THR A 225 8.77 20.50 -11.14
C THR A 225 8.36 19.32 -12.01
N VAL A 226 7.57 19.61 -13.04
CA VAL A 226 7.17 18.64 -14.06
C VAL A 226 8.06 18.82 -15.28
N ALA A 227 8.64 17.75 -15.78
CA ALA A 227 9.44 17.72 -17.00
C ALA A 227 8.84 16.76 -18.02
N ILE A 228 8.88 17.12 -19.30
CA ILE A 228 8.36 16.30 -20.38
C ILE A 228 9.54 15.76 -21.21
N VAL A 229 9.54 14.48 -21.48
CA VAL A 229 10.54 13.82 -22.34
C VAL A 229 10.18 14.05 -23.79
N HIS A 230 11.11 14.57 -24.58
CA HIS A 230 10.95 14.73 -26.02
C HIS A 230 12.27 14.34 -26.75
N ASP A 231 12.25 14.29 -28.07
CA ASP A 231 13.39 13.82 -28.88
C ASP A 231 14.68 14.66 -28.69
N GLY A 232 14.55 15.90 -28.25
CA GLY A 232 15.68 16.80 -27.96
C GLY A 232 16.15 16.77 -26.50
N GLY A 233 15.51 16.00 -25.62
CA GLY A 233 15.85 15.94 -24.19
C GLY A 233 14.65 16.11 -23.26
N LEU A 234 14.83 16.88 -22.22
CA LEU A 234 13.80 17.18 -21.20
C LEU A 234 13.49 18.68 -21.20
N ASP A 235 12.25 19.04 -21.43
CA ASP A 235 11.76 20.40 -21.21
C ASP A 235 11.06 20.50 -19.86
N LEU A 236 11.39 21.55 -19.11
CA LEU A 236 10.64 21.88 -17.88
C LEU A 236 9.28 22.42 -18.30
N ALA A 237 8.22 21.77 -17.87
CA ALA A 237 6.88 22.25 -18.11
C ALA A 237 6.63 23.56 -17.36
N ASP A 238 5.86 24.46 -17.96
CA ASP A 238 5.42 25.71 -17.33
C ASP A 238 4.78 25.36 -15.96
N PRO A 239 5.21 26.03 -14.86
CA PRO A 239 4.69 25.79 -13.51
C PRO A 239 3.16 26.02 -13.38
N ASN A 240 2.52 26.60 -14.40
CA ASN A 240 1.07 26.75 -14.46
C ASN A 240 0.33 25.53 -15.03
N ILE A 241 1.02 24.53 -15.55
CA ILE A 241 0.42 23.30 -16.03
C ILE A 241 0.29 22.30 -14.87
N ILE A 242 -0.78 22.46 -14.15
CA ILE A 242 -1.55 21.46 -13.40
C ILE A 242 -0.84 20.67 -12.31
N ARG A 243 -0.99 21.14 -11.09
CA ARG A 243 -1.08 20.29 -9.90
C ARG A 243 -2.44 19.59 -9.91
N LEU A 244 -2.47 18.30 -10.17
CA LEU A 244 -3.59 17.43 -9.79
C LEU A 244 -3.18 16.62 -8.55
#